data_3d131f513453310dbcf9bcb60c9ddef9
#
_entry.id   3d131f513453310dbcf9bcb60c9ddef9
#
_cell.length_a   1.000
_cell.length_b   1.000
_cell.length_c   1.000
_cell.angle_alpha   90.00
_cell.angle_beta   90.00
_cell.angle_gamma   90.00
#
_symmetry.space_group_name_H-M   'P 1'
#
loop_
_entity.id
_entity.type
_entity.pdbx_description
1 polymer ?
#
loop_
_entity_poly.entity_id
_entity_poly.type
_entity_poly.pdbx_seq_one_letter_code
_entity_poly.pdbx_strand_id
1 'polypeptide(L)'
;MLGRGRALSKRRKRYLTDVDRRGFTDSHGVRIAWYEYGPEDAETTVVLIHGYTLAAESFHLQTEYLRKRWPGVRLLLMDLRGHGMSDKPSAAQCSVDVAAHDVLRVLAERVHTGRVIVLGHSLGGPVSLAVLRRAPQELYDRVAGMIQVSSAIEELAAAGLARILNTKTAHLVFDFLHAKPRGAWRLRERIAGLIAPVLAIGFFMRETDDELIEFHAALINETPTRTLVGFFDDLRVHQELAAAPRLQKLPGFVLVGQKDLVTPIAQSERIGREWPKAWLQMAHGAGHMLPLEAPKSVNAAVDRLLRHLAGAPSR
;
A
#
# COMPACT_ATOMS: atom_id res chain seq x y z
N MET A 1 11.48 3.18 -30.07
CA MET A 1 10.61 3.40 -28.88
C MET A 1 10.91 2.49 -27.68
N LEU A 2 11.75 1.46 -27.81
CA LEU A 2 12.10 0.51 -26.74
C LEU A 2 13.02 1.04 -25.65
N GLY A 3 13.64 2.20 -25.83
CA GLY A 3 14.44 2.88 -24.82
C GLY A 3 13.64 3.75 -23.83
N ARG A 4 12.37 4.05 -24.14
CA ARG A 4 11.57 4.99 -23.33
C ARG A 4 11.14 4.43 -21.99
N GLY A 5 10.77 3.16 -21.86
CA GLY A 5 10.35 2.58 -20.59
C GLY A 5 11.49 2.50 -19.56
N ARG A 6 12.69 2.06 -19.99
CA ARG A 6 13.91 2.06 -19.15
C ARG A 6 14.46 3.47 -18.93
N ALA A 7 14.23 4.39 -19.90
CA ALA A 7 14.58 5.80 -19.80
C ALA A 7 13.63 6.57 -18.87
N LEU A 8 12.34 6.23 -18.83
CA LEU A 8 11.36 6.78 -17.89
C LEU A 8 11.68 6.37 -16.44
N SER A 9 11.95 5.08 -16.19
CA SER A 9 12.37 4.57 -14.88
C SER A 9 13.67 5.23 -14.37
N LYS A 10 14.64 5.46 -15.24
CA LYS A 10 15.90 6.16 -14.88
C LYS A 10 15.77 7.67 -14.71
N ARG A 11 14.70 8.26 -15.23
CA ARG A 11 14.48 9.72 -15.22
C ARG A 11 13.40 10.16 -14.25
N ARG A 12 12.62 9.22 -13.66
CA ARG A 12 11.58 9.63 -12.74
C ARG A 12 12.17 10.33 -11.52
N LYS A 13 11.49 11.32 -11.04
CA LYS A 13 11.79 12.00 -9.80
C LYS A 13 11.70 10.99 -8.64
N ARG A 14 12.67 11.02 -7.75
CA ARG A 14 12.66 10.26 -6.50
C ARG A 14 12.19 11.18 -5.40
N TYR A 15 11.24 10.70 -4.59
CA TYR A 15 10.60 11.52 -3.56
C TYR A 15 11.10 11.23 -2.13
N LEU A 16 11.57 10.00 -1.86
CA LEU A 16 12.16 9.67 -0.57
C LEU A 16 13.70 9.83 -0.60
N THR A 17 14.16 11.04 -0.93
CA THR A 17 15.61 11.33 -1.02
C THR A 17 16.17 11.90 0.28
N ASP A 18 15.34 12.54 1.08
CA ASP A 18 15.67 13.25 2.32
C ASP A 18 15.06 12.52 3.52
N VAL A 19 15.46 11.25 3.70
CA VAL A 19 15.04 10.41 4.84
C VAL A 19 16.06 10.54 5.97
N ASP A 20 15.58 10.58 7.21
CA ASP A 20 16.46 10.67 8.37
C ASP A 20 17.25 9.37 8.57
N ARG A 21 16.60 8.23 8.34
CA ARG A 21 17.20 6.89 8.42
C ARG A 21 16.59 5.96 7.37
N ARG A 22 17.39 5.07 6.84
CA ARG A 22 16.96 4.00 5.92
C ARG A 22 17.85 2.79 6.07
N GLY A 23 17.33 1.63 5.75
CA GLY A 23 18.07 0.38 5.83
C GLY A 23 17.27 -0.78 5.26
N PHE A 24 17.72 -1.97 5.66
CA PHE A 24 17.09 -3.23 5.28
C PHE A 24 16.96 -4.11 6.52
N THR A 25 15.81 -4.77 6.63
CA THR A 25 15.57 -5.85 7.60
C THR A 25 15.56 -7.17 6.83
N ASP A 26 16.28 -8.17 7.31
CA ASP A 26 16.17 -9.53 6.75
C ASP A 26 14.90 -10.20 7.24
N SER A 27 14.09 -10.67 6.31
CA SER A 27 12.90 -11.47 6.55
C SER A 27 12.99 -12.77 5.77
N HIS A 28 13.55 -13.80 6.43
CA HIS A 28 13.75 -15.13 5.85
C HIS A 28 14.52 -15.12 4.51
N GLY A 29 15.63 -14.39 4.48
CA GLY A 29 16.50 -14.27 3.31
C GLY A 29 16.00 -13.30 2.24
N VAL A 30 14.96 -12.52 2.54
CA VAL A 30 14.45 -11.43 1.69
C VAL A 30 14.69 -10.11 2.42
N ARG A 31 15.49 -9.22 1.85
CA ARG A 31 15.75 -7.90 2.44
C ARG A 31 14.58 -6.96 2.15
N ILE A 32 14.01 -6.40 3.21
CA ILE A 32 12.92 -5.45 3.17
C ILE A 32 13.46 -4.06 3.43
N ALA A 33 13.39 -3.19 2.43
CA ALA A 33 13.81 -1.80 2.54
C ALA A 33 12.82 -1.00 3.38
N TRP A 34 13.35 -0.19 4.31
CA TRP A 34 12.55 0.72 5.13
C TRP A 34 13.16 2.12 5.16
N TYR A 35 12.31 3.09 5.45
CA TYR A 35 12.62 4.53 5.47
C TYR A 35 11.94 5.16 6.67
N GLU A 36 12.65 6.03 7.38
CA GLU A 36 12.14 6.70 8.57
C GLU A 36 12.34 8.19 8.54
N TYR A 37 11.37 8.88 9.12
CA TYR A 37 11.42 10.30 9.43
C TYR A 37 11.02 10.54 10.89
N GLY A 38 11.60 11.59 11.49
CA GLY A 38 11.31 12.02 12.86
C GLY A 38 12.13 11.30 13.93
N PRO A 39 11.85 11.58 15.21
CA PRO A 39 12.60 11.06 16.35
C PRO A 39 12.52 9.53 16.44
N GLU A 40 13.63 8.89 16.80
CA GLU A 40 13.66 7.43 16.98
C GLU A 40 12.90 6.98 18.23
N ASP A 41 12.88 7.82 19.26
CA ASP A 41 12.19 7.65 20.53
C ASP A 41 10.79 8.29 20.59
N ALA A 42 10.18 8.57 19.42
CA ALA A 42 8.87 9.17 19.34
C ALA A 42 7.80 8.36 20.11
N GLU A 43 6.94 9.06 20.85
CA GLU A 43 5.80 8.45 21.55
C GLU A 43 4.78 7.79 20.59
N THR A 44 4.77 8.19 19.33
CA THR A 44 3.87 7.65 18.31
C THR A 44 4.61 7.45 16.99
N THR A 45 4.50 6.24 16.44
CA THR A 45 4.98 5.89 15.10
C THR A 45 3.80 5.67 14.16
N VAL A 46 3.80 6.34 13.02
CA VAL A 46 2.86 6.08 11.91
C VAL A 46 3.55 5.18 10.89
N VAL A 47 3.00 4.00 10.69
CA VAL A 47 3.48 2.99 9.74
C VAL A 47 2.66 3.07 8.47
N LEU A 48 3.31 3.26 7.32
CA LEU A 48 2.66 3.42 6.02
C LEU A 48 3.00 2.24 5.10
N ILE A 49 1.97 1.48 4.69
CA ILE A 49 2.07 0.27 3.88
C ILE A 49 1.43 0.52 2.53
N HIS A 50 2.24 0.51 1.48
CA HIS A 50 1.83 0.85 0.12
C HIS A 50 1.02 -0.24 -0.58
N GLY A 51 0.38 0.13 -1.69
CA GLY A 51 -0.43 -0.75 -2.52
C GLY A 51 0.37 -1.59 -3.51
N TYR A 52 -0.36 -2.45 -4.22
CA TYR A 52 0.14 -3.27 -5.32
C TYR A 52 0.76 -2.42 -6.41
N THR A 53 1.89 -2.84 -6.96
CA THR A 53 2.68 -2.12 -7.98
C THR A 53 3.26 -0.76 -7.54
N LEU A 54 3.18 -0.44 -6.27
CA LEU A 54 3.68 0.81 -5.71
C LEU A 54 5.02 0.62 -4.97
N ALA A 55 5.43 1.65 -4.27
CA ALA A 55 6.56 1.67 -3.35
C ALA A 55 6.28 2.66 -2.22
N ALA A 56 7.11 2.68 -1.19
CA ALA A 56 7.05 3.63 -0.07
C ALA A 56 6.93 5.09 -0.56
N GLU A 57 7.55 5.41 -1.68
CA GLU A 57 7.50 6.74 -2.31
C GLU A 57 6.08 7.21 -2.68
N SER A 58 5.09 6.30 -2.80
CA SER A 58 3.69 6.67 -3.07
C SER A 58 3.07 7.52 -1.95
N PHE A 59 3.68 7.52 -0.77
CA PHE A 59 3.25 8.32 0.38
C PHE A 59 4.03 9.64 0.54
N HIS A 60 4.75 10.11 -0.47
CA HIS A 60 5.57 11.31 -0.34
C HIS A 60 4.77 12.56 0.08
N LEU A 61 3.54 12.72 -0.40
CA LEU A 61 2.66 13.84 -0.03
C LEU A 61 2.19 13.73 1.44
N GLN A 62 2.02 12.52 1.95
CA GLN A 62 1.72 12.27 3.36
C GLN A 62 2.93 12.55 4.24
N THR A 63 4.11 12.06 3.84
CA THR A 63 5.35 12.29 4.59
C THR A 63 5.70 13.76 4.68
N GLU A 64 5.59 14.49 3.57
CA GLU A 64 5.84 15.93 3.55
C GLU A 64 4.90 16.70 4.50
N TYR A 65 3.60 16.37 4.47
CA TYR A 65 2.60 16.98 5.35
C TYR A 65 2.87 16.65 6.82
N LEU A 66 3.04 15.36 7.15
CA LEU A 66 3.16 14.89 8.53
C LEU A 66 4.44 15.37 9.21
N ARG A 67 5.58 15.38 8.50
CA ARG A 67 6.84 15.94 9.00
C ARG A 67 6.71 17.41 9.42
N LYS A 68 5.99 18.20 8.64
CA LYS A 68 5.75 19.62 8.95
C LYS A 68 4.75 19.80 10.08
N ARG A 69 3.69 19.01 10.07
CA ARG A 69 2.55 19.17 11.01
C ARG A 69 2.79 18.53 12.36
N TRP A 70 3.52 17.42 12.40
CA TRP A 70 3.77 16.57 13.56
C TRP A 70 5.25 16.19 13.67
N PRO A 71 6.17 17.14 13.89
CA PRO A 71 7.61 16.88 13.90
C PRO A 71 8.07 15.91 14.99
N GLY A 72 7.28 15.74 16.07
CA GLY A 72 7.53 14.76 17.13
C GLY A 72 7.01 13.35 16.85
N VAL A 73 6.35 13.12 15.70
CA VAL A 73 5.85 11.80 15.30
C VAL A 73 6.87 11.13 14.39
N ARG A 74 7.14 9.86 14.63
CA ARG A 74 7.97 9.03 13.74
C ARG A 74 7.12 8.48 12.60
N LEU A 75 7.63 8.56 11.38
CA LEU A 75 7.05 7.91 10.22
C LEU A 75 7.94 6.72 9.83
N LEU A 76 7.35 5.56 9.67
CA LEU A 76 8.01 4.36 9.17
C LEU A 76 7.32 3.89 7.90
N LEU A 77 8.06 3.92 6.81
CA LEU A 77 7.63 3.43 5.51
C LEU A 77 8.47 2.23 5.14
N MET A 78 7.94 1.34 4.31
CA MET A 78 8.70 0.23 3.77
C MET A 78 8.25 -0.11 2.36
N ASP A 79 9.16 -0.66 1.58
CA ASP A 79 8.82 -1.31 0.32
C ASP A 79 8.45 -2.76 0.62
N LEU A 80 7.24 -3.17 0.29
CA LEU A 80 6.83 -4.57 0.40
C LEU A 80 7.75 -5.45 -0.47
N ARG A 81 7.92 -6.72 -0.09
CA ARG A 81 8.65 -7.69 -0.91
C ARG A 81 8.25 -7.62 -2.38
N GLY A 82 9.20 -7.71 -3.26
CA GLY A 82 8.95 -7.60 -4.69
C GLY A 82 8.83 -6.18 -5.22
N HIS A 83 8.70 -5.16 -4.37
CA HIS A 83 8.50 -3.76 -4.76
C HIS A 83 9.71 -2.88 -4.40
N GLY A 84 9.77 -1.69 -4.97
CA GLY A 84 10.74 -0.65 -4.66
C GLY A 84 12.18 -1.16 -4.56
N MET A 85 12.85 -0.89 -3.43
CA MET A 85 14.22 -1.32 -3.14
C MET A 85 14.30 -2.67 -2.42
N SER A 86 13.16 -3.24 -1.99
CA SER A 86 13.14 -4.58 -1.41
C SER A 86 13.50 -5.67 -2.42
N ASP A 87 14.02 -6.78 -1.94
CA ASP A 87 14.38 -7.91 -2.78
C ASP A 87 13.17 -8.46 -3.56
N LYS A 88 13.45 -9.07 -4.70
CA LYS A 88 12.45 -9.55 -5.67
C LYS A 88 12.38 -11.08 -5.62
N PRO A 89 11.65 -11.68 -4.65
CA PRO A 89 11.55 -13.12 -4.50
C PRO A 89 10.75 -13.79 -5.64
N SER A 90 10.54 -15.10 -5.56
CA SER A 90 9.69 -15.84 -6.49
C SER A 90 8.20 -15.46 -6.32
N ALA A 91 7.37 -15.75 -7.33
CA ALA A 91 5.93 -15.49 -7.26
C ALA A 91 5.27 -16.19 -6.05
N ALA A 92 5.62 -17.44 -5.78
CA ALA A 92 5.09 -18.21 -4.64
C ALA A 92 5.39 -17.59 -3.26
N GLN A 93 6.34 -16.67 -3.18
CA GLN A 93 6.67 -15.95 -1.95
C GLN A 93 6.00 -14.58 -1.86
N CYS A 94 5.22 -14.17 -2.85
CA CYS A 94 4.53 -12.89 -2.90
C CYS A 94 3.06 -13.10 -2.50
N SER A 95 2.77 -13.06 -1.19
CA SER A 95 1.42 -13.13 -0.65
C SER A 95 1.23 -12.11 0.49
N VAL A 96 -0.03 -11.81 0.81
CA VAL A 96 -0.40 -10.90 1.91
C VAL A 96 0.17 -11.41 3.24
N ASP A 97 0.01 -12.69 3.52
CA ASP A 97 0.49 -13.31 4.76
C ASP A 97 2.00 -13.19 4.93
N VAL A 98 2.75 -13.42 3.87
CA VAL A 98 4.22 -13.33 3.91
C VAL A 98 4.66 -11.87 3.99
N ALA A 99 3.99 -10.95 3.28
CA ALA A 99 4.24 -9.52 3.38
C ALA A 99 3.92 -8.98 4.78
N ALA A 100 2.86 -9.47 5.43
CA ALA A 100 2.56 -9.11 6.82
C ALA A 100 3.65 -9.58 7.80
N HIS A 101 4.25 -10.74 7.55
CA HIS A 101 5.41 -11.21 8.30
C HIS A 101 6.60 -10.27 8.16
N ASP A 102 6.86 -9.76 6.96
CA ASP A 102 7.93 -8.78 6.72
C ASP A 102 7.70 -7.51 7.53
N VAL A 103 6.48 -6.99 7.47
CA VAL A 103 6.10 -5.78 8.24
C VAL A 103 6.32 -6.02 9.74
N LEU A 104 5.91 -7.17 10.27
CA LEU A 104 6.13 -7.53 11.67
C LEU A 104 7.62 -7.63 12.02
N ARG A 105 8.46 -8.15 11.13
CA ARG A 105 9.92 -8.19 11.31
C ARG A 105 10.52 -6.78 11.36
N VAL A 106 10.12 -5.90 10.43
CA VAL A 106 10.56 -4.50 10.44
C VAL A 106 10.10 -3.80 11.72
N LEU A 107 8.84 -3.99 12.15
CA LEU A 107 8.33 -3.41 13.39
C LEU A 107 9.09 -3.91 14.63
N ALA A 108 9.38 -5.20 14.71
CA ALA A 108 10.14 -5.79 15.81
C ALA A 108 11.57 -5.23 15.91
N GLU A 109 12.20 -4.93 14.75
CA GLU A 109 13.56 -4.38 14.70
C GLU A 109 13.58 -2.87 14.93
N ARG A 110 12.55 -2.14 14.47
CA ARG A 110 12.60 -0.68 14.43
C ARG A 110 11.73 0.03 15.46
N VAL A 111 10.66 -0.60 15.96
CA VAL A 111 9.65 0.05 16.82
C VAL A 111 9.53 -0.67 18.15
N HIS A 112 10.40 -0.35 19.10
CA HIS A 112 10.46 -1.03 20.40
C HIS A 112 9.48 -0.47 21.43
N THR A 113 9.12 0.80 21.33
CA THR A 113 8.29 1.52 22.31
C THR A 113 7.27 2.42 21.61
N GLY A 114 6.41 3.03 22.39
CA GLY A 114 5.43 4.01 21.91
C GLY A 114 4.22 3.38 21.21
N ARG A 115 3.27 4.24 20.87
CA ARG A 115 2.03 3.90 20.18
C ARG A 115 2.28 3.72 18.67
N VAL A 116 1.50 2.87 18.05
CA VAL A 116 1.59 2.59 16.61
C VAL A 116 0.26 2.90 15.94
N ILE A 117 0.28 3.70 14.89
CA ILE A 117 -0.83 3.87 13.94
C ILE A 117 -0.42 3.16 12.65
N VAL A 118 -1.29 2.30 12.12
CA VAL A 118 -1.01 1.60 10.87
C VAL A 118 -1.92 2.12 9.76
N LEU A 119 -1.35 2.56 8.65
CA LEU A 119 -2.06 2.97 7.45
C LEU A 119 -1.72 2.02 6.29
N GLY A 120 -2.74 1.39 5.72
CA GLY A 120 -2.61 0.53 4.53
C GLY A 120 -3.38 1.09 3.35
N HIS A 121 -2.73 1.18 2.18
CA HIS A 121 -3.37 1.56 0.92
C HIS A 121 -3.50 0.34 0.01
N SER A 122 -4.68 0.08 -0.54
CA SER A 122 -4.94 -1.00 -1.50
C SER A 122 -4.44 -2.35 -0.97
N LEU A 123 -3.47 -3.05 -1.61
CA LEU A 123 -2.80 -4.24 -1.08
C LEU A 123 -2.26 -4.03 0.36
N GLY A 124 -1.78 -2.83 0.68
CA GLY A 124 -1.32 -2.51 2.02
C GLY A 124 -2.41 -2.63 3.09
N GLY A 125 -3.68 -2.58 2.69
CA GLY A 125 -4.82 -2.79 3.58
C GLY A 125 -4.92 -4.22 4.11
N PRO A 126 -5.12 -5.24 3.27
CA PRO A 126 -5.06 -6.64 3.71
C PRO A 126 -3.76 -6.97 4.45
N VAL A 127 -2.60 -6.47 3.98
CA VAL A 127 -1.33 -6.65 4.70
C VAL A 127 -1.41 -6.07 6.11
N SER A 128 -1.94 -4.86 6.29
CA SER A 128 -2.08 -4.23 7.61
C SER A 128 -3.06 -4.97 8.52
N LEU A 129 -4.13 -5.54 7.97
CA LEU A 129 -5.08 -6.39 8.70
C LEU A 129 -4.43 -7.71 9.13
N ALA A 130 -3.64 -8.34 8.25
CA ALA A 130 -2.86 -9.52 8.57
C ALA A 130 -1.79 -9.23 9.64
N VAL A 131 -1.14 -8.06 9.58
CA VAL A 131 -0.24 -7.57 10.65
C VAL A 131 -0.99 -7.50 11.97
N LEU A 132 -2.15 -6.85 12.01
CA LEU A 132 -2.96 -6.71 13.21
C LEU A 132 -3.35 -8.08 13.79
N ARG A 133 -3.82 -9.00 12.93
CA ARG A 133 -4.22 -10.36 13.31
C ARG A 133 -3.08 -11.18 13.89
N ARG A 134 -1.88 -11.05 13.34
CA ARG A 134 -0.69 -11.83 13.70
C ARG A 134 0.20 -11.17 14.74
N ALA A 135 -0.02 -9.88 15.05
CA ALA A 135 0.80 -9.14 16.00
C ALA A 135 0.88 -9.87 17.35
N PRO A 136 2.08 -10.06 17.93
CA PRO A 136 2.23 -10.43 19.32
C PRO A 136 1.43 -9.48 20.21
N GLN A 137 0.96 -9.97 21.37
CA GLN A 137 0.10 -9.17 22.26
C GLN A 137 0.73 -7.83 22.65
N GLU A 138 2.02 -7.81 22.95
CA GLU A 138 2.76 -6.59 23.29
C GLU A 138 2.72 -5.53 22.18
N LEU A 139 2.82 -5.93 20.91
CA LEU A 139 2.71 -5.02 19.78
C LEU A 139 1.24 -4.60 19.59
N TYR A 140 0.30 -5.54 19.69
CA TYR A 140 -1.13 -5.23 19.54
C TYR A 140 -1.60 -4.21 20.57
N ASP A 141 -1.17 -4.31 21.82
CA ASP A 141 -1.54 -3.38 22.91
C ASP A 141 -1.02 -1.96 22.65
N ARG A 142 -0.02 -1.83 21.80
CA ARG A 142 0.53 -0.54 21.37
C ARG A 142 -0.13 0.01 20.11
N VAL A 143 -0.92 -0.80 19.38
CA VAL A 143 -1.65 -0.31 18.20
C VAL A 143 -2.76 0.60 18.68
N ALA A 144 -2.60 1.90 18.45
CA ALA A 144 -3.50 2.94 18.93
C ALA A 144 -4.54 3.36 17.87
N GLY A 145 -4.41 2.90 16.63
CA GLY A 145 -5.37 3.17 15.57
C GLY A 145 -4.94 2.60 14.23
N MET A 146 -5.89 2.54 13.31
CA MET A 146 -5.66 2.05 11.95
C MET A 146 -6.38 2.91 10.91
N ILE A 147 -5.83 2.95 9.71
CA ILE A 147 -6.44 3.64 8.56
C ILE A 147 -6.37 2.70 7.35
N GLN A 148 -7.54 2.41 6.77
CA GLN A 148 -7.68 1.68 5.53
C GLN A 148 -7.99 2.66 4.40
N VAL A 149 -7.19 2.66 3.35
CA VAL A 149 -7.32 3.59 2.22
C VAL A 149 -7.53 2.81 0.94
N SER A 150 -8.69 2.97 0.28
CA SER A 150 -9.00 2.29 -0.99
C SER A 150 -8.63 0.81 -0.94
N SER A 151 -9.26 0.06 -0.03
CA SER A 151 -8.87 -1.31 0.28
C SER A 151 -10.09 -2.24 0.48
N ALA A 152 -9.81 -3.51 0.77
CA ALA A 152 -10.80 -4.54 1.04
C ALA A 152 -10.36 -5.44 2.19
N ILE A 153 -11.33 -6.07 2.88
CA ILE A 153 -11.06 -7.07 3.92
C ILE A 153 -11.16 -8.50 3.36
N GLU A 154 -11.85 -8.66 2.25
CA GLU A 154 -12.04 -9.94 1.57
C GLU A 154 -12.20 -9.73 0.07
N GLU A 155 -11.87 -10.75 -0.73
CA GLU A 155 -12.16 -10.86 -2.16
C GLU A 155 -11.82 -9.59 -2.98
N LEU A 156 -10.65 -9.01 -2.74
CA LEU A 156 -10.22 -7.77 -3.41
C LEU A 156 -10.32 -7.91 -4.95
N ALA A 157 -10.12 -9.09 -5.48
CA ALA A 157 -10.20 -9.38 -6.91
C ALA A 157 -11.63 -9.74 -7.40
N ALA A 158 -12.62 -9.86 -6.52
CA ALA A 158 -13.99 -10.20 -6.93
C ALA A 158 -14.82 -8.99 -7.40
N ALA A 159 -14.35 -7.78 -7.12
CA ALA A 159 -15.05 -6.54 -7.42
C ALA A 159 -14.24 -5.63 -8.35
N GLY A 160 -14.90 -4.69 -8.99
CA GLY A 160 -14.28 -3.64 -9.78
C GLY A 160 -13.45 -4.11 -10.95
N LEU A 161 -12.37 -3.41 -11.23
CA LEU A 161 -11.44 -3.70 -12.34
C LEU A 161 -10.76 -5.07 -12.19
N ALA A 162 -10.54 -5.54 -10.97
CA ALA A 162 -9.99 -6.85 -10.69
C ALA A 162 -10.90 -7.99 -11.21
N ARG A 163 -12.22 -7.79 -11.27
CA ARG A 163 -13.16 -8.73 -11.91
C ARG A 163 -12.89 -8.88 -13.40
N ILE A 164 -12.49 -7.81 -14.10
CA ILE A 164 -12.14 -7.85 -15.51
C ILE A 164 -10.84 -8.63 -15.71
N LEU A 165 -9.87 -8.43 -14.82
CA LEU A 165 -8.60 -9.17 -14.83
C LEU A 165 -8.77 -10.65 -14.44
N ASN A 166 -9.87 -11.02 -13.80
CA ASN A 166 -10.21 -12.40 -13.44
C ASN A 166 -10.91 -13.18 -14.59
N THR A 167 -10.98 -12.63 -15.80
CA THR A 167 -11.54 -13.33 -16.96
C THR A 167 -10.59 -14.39 -17.49
N LYS A 168 -11.15 -15.46 -18.13
CA LYS A 168 -10.36 -16.51 -18.79
C LYS A 168 -9.34 -15.93 -19.78
N THR A 169 -9.68 -14.84 -20.45
CA THR A 169 -8.79 -14.14 -21.40
C THR A 169 -7.60 -13.50 -20.70
N ALA A 170 -7.82 -12.88 -19.54
CA ALA A 170 -6.73 -12.33 -18.74
C ALA A 170 -5.82 -13.46 -18.20
N HIS A 171 -6.41 -14.58 -17.75
CA HIS A 171 -5.64 -15.76 -17.34
C HIS A 171 -4.79 -16.32 -18.50
N LEU A 172 -5.35 -16.46 -19.69
CA LEU A 172 -4.59 -16.89 -20.87
C LEU A 172 -3.43 -15.95 -21.19
N VAL A 173 -3.61 -14.65 -21.03
CA VAL A 173 -2.55 -13.66 -21.21
C VAL A 173 -1.49 -13.81 -20.10
N PHE A 174 -1.90 -13.98 -18.86
CA PHE A 174 -0.98 -14.23 -17.73
C PHE A 174 -0.24 -15.56 -17.90
N ASP A 175 -0.92 -16.65 -18.25
CA ASP A 175 -0.33 -17.97 -18.50
C ASP A 175 0.63 -17.94 -19.69
N PHE A 176 0.28 -17.24 -20.77
CA PHE A 176 1.15 -17.01 -21.91
C PHE A 176 2.40 -16.21 -21.52
N LEU A 177 2.23 -15.21 -20.65
CA LEU A 177 3.35 -14.45 -20.09
C LEU A 177 4.23 -15.32 -19.15
N HIS A 178 3.68 -16.36 -18.53
CA HIS A 178 4.41 -17.30 -17.67
C HIS A 178 5.10 -18.44 -18.42
N ALA A 179 4.45 -19.02 -19.42
CA ALA A 179 4.80 -20.31 -19.98
C ALA A 179 5.99 -20.29 -20.96
N LYS A 180 6.61 -19.15 -21.29
CA LYS A 180 7.61 -19.11 -22.36
C LYS A 180 9.03 -18.77 -21.93
N PRO A 181 10.02 -19.46 -22.60
CA PRO A 181 11.44 -19.37 -22.25
C PRO A 181 12.06 -18.00 -22.60
N ARG A 182 13.28 -17.86 -22.15
CA ARG A 182 14.15 -16.66 -22.15
C ARG A 182 14.08 -15.66 -23.31
N GLY A 183 13.47 -15.99 -24.46
CA GLY A 183 13.32 -15.09 -25.62
C GLY A 183 12.09 -14.17 -25.60
N ALA A 184 11.07 -14.47 -24.80
CA ALA A 184 9.80 -13.71 -24.76
C ALA A 184 9.83 -12.50 -23.80
N TRP A 185 10.92 -12.28 -23.06
CA TRP A 185 11.03 -11.17 -22.12
C TRP A 185 10.87 -9.79 -22.80
N ARG A 186 11.36 -9.62 -24.02
CA ARG A 186 11.21 -8.37 -24.79
C ARG A 186 9.76 -8.09 -25.19
N LEU A 187 8.99 -9.15 -25.50
CA LEU A 187 7.56 -9.02 -25.79
C LEU A 187 6.78 -8.66 -24.52
N ARG A 188 7.12 -9.27 -23.39
CA ARG A 188 6.56 -8.94 -22.07
C ARG A 188 6.80 -7.49 -21.69
N GLU A 189 8.03 -6.99 -21.82
CA GLU A 189 8.36 -5.58 -21.56
C GLU A 189 7.60 -4.63 -22.48
N ARG A 190 7.39 -5.02 -23.75
CA ARG A 190 6.59 -4.23 -24.69
C ARG A 190 5.12 -4.18 -24.29
N ILE A 191 4.53 -5.33 -23.94
CA ILE A 191 3.13 -5.42 -23.52
C ILE A 191 2.93 -4.69 -22.19
N ALA A 192 3.78 -4.90 -21.20
CA ALA A 192 3.74 -4.18 -19.93
C ALA A 192 3.90 -2.67 -20.11
N GLY A 193 4.84 -2.25 -20.97
CA GLY A 193 5.05 -0.83 -21.30
C GLY A 193 3.90 -0.16 -22.05
N LEU A 194 3.04 -0.94 -22.73
CA LEU A 194 1.83 -0.44 -23.38
C LEU A 194 0.63 -0.40 -22.42
N ILE A 195 0.55 -1.37 -21.50
CA ILE A 195 -0.57 -1.52 -20.57
C ILE A 195 -0.41 -0.62 -19.34
N ALA A 196 0.81 -0.45 -18.83
CA ALA A 196 1.07 0.31 -17.62
C ALA A 196 0.55 1.77 -17.67
N PRO A 197 0.73 2.55 -18.74
CA PRO A 197 0.15 3.89 -18.82
C PRO A 197 -1.39 3.87 -18.83
N VAL A 198 -2.00 2.88 -19.49
CA VAL A 198 -3.47 2.75 -19.54
C VAL A 198 -4.02 2.39 -18.15
N LEU A 199 -3.34 1.47 -17.44
CA LEU A 199 -3.69 1.14 -16.07
C LEU A 199 -3.47 2.35 -15.16
N ALA A 200 -2.34 3.05 -15.30
CA ALA A 200 -2.04 4.22 -14.49
C ALA A 200 -3.15 5.29 -14.60
N ILE A 201 -3.60 5.60 -15.83
CA ILE A 201 -4.70 6.55 -16.07
C ILE A 201 -6.00 6.02 -15.46
N GLY A 202 -6.29 4.72 -15.57
CA GLY A 202 -7.51 4.10 -15.03
C GLY A 202 -7.63 4.11 -13.51
N PHE A 203 -6.54 4.36 -12.78
CA PHE A 203 -6.54 4.49 -11.32
C PHE A 203 -6.85 5.90 -10.83
N PHE A 204 -6.70 6.92 -11.68
CA PHE A 204 -6.98 8.31 -11.36
C PHE A 204 -8.32 8.74 -11.97
N MET A 205 -9.18 9.37 -11.18
CA MET A 205 -10.49 9.86 -11.62
C MET A 205 -10.66 11.36 -11.40
N ARG A 206 -9.76 11.98 -10.66
CA ARG A 206 -9.62 13.44 -10.57
C ARG A 206 -8.63 13.93 -11.61
N GLU A 207 -8.77 15.18 -11.96
CA GLU A 207 -7.71 15.90 -12.65
C GLU A 207 -6.46 15.86 -11.77
N THR A 208 -5.48 15.11 -12.20
CA THR A 208 -4.25 14.81 -11.47
C THR A 208 -3.07 15.25 -12.32
N ASP A 209 -2.05 15.80 -11.68
CA ASP A 209 -0.85 16.27 -12.32
C ASP A 209 -0.19 15.18 -13.16
N ASP A 210 0.18 15.47 -14.40
CA ASP A 210 0.83 14.52 -15.30
C ASP A 210 2.09 13.91 -14.67
N GLU A 211 2.82 14.68 -13.85
CA GLU A 211 4.00 14.18 -13.10
C GLU A 211 3.63 13.04 -12.15
N LEU A 212 2.47 13.09 -11.49
CA LEU A 212 2.00 12.03 -10.58
C LEU A 212 1.54 10.79 -11.36
N ILE A 213 0.92 10.98 -12.52
CA ILE A 213 0.52 9.87 -13.41
C ILE A 213 1.77 9.17 -13.96
N GLU A 214 2.77 9.93 -14.42
CA GLU A 214 4.05 9.39 -14.90
C GLU A 214 4.81 8.67 -13.77
N PHE A 215 4.80 9.25 -12.57
CA PHE A 215 5.38 8.62 -11.38
C PHE A 215 4.73 7.25 -11.09
N HIS A 216 3.40 7.19 -11.08
CA HIS A 216 2.67 5.94 -10.87
C HIS A 216 2.96 4.91 -11.97
N ALA A 217 2.93 5.33 -13.24
CA ALA A 217 3.27 4.45 -14.37
C ALA A 217 4.70 3.90 -14.27
N ALA A 218 5.64 4.70 -13.78
CA ALA A 218 7.01 4.25 -13.55
C ALA A 218 7.10 3.19 -12.46
N LEU A 219 6.37 3.34 -11.34
CA LEU A 219 6.32 2.34 -10.27
C LEU A 219 5.74 0.99 -10.76
N ILE A 220 4.67 1.02 -11.57
CA ILE A 220 4.12 -0.18 -12.21
C ILE A 220 5.21 -0.87 -13.06
N ASN A 221 5.93 -0.13 -13.88
CA ASN A 221 6.99 -0.65 -14.76
C ASN A 221 8.21 -1.18 -13.99
N GLU A 222 8.50 -0.64 -12.80
CA GLU A 222 9.59 -1.09 -11.93
C GLU A 222 9.26 -2.42 -11.22
N THR A 223 7.97 -2.78 -11.10
CA THR A 223 7.53 -3.99 -10.42
C THR A 223 7.70 -5.23 -11.32
N PRO A 224 8.47 -6.25 -10.92
CA PRO A 224 8.68 -7.45 -11.73
C PRO A 224 7.40 -8.25 -11.95
N THR A 225 7.24 -8.86 -13.14
CA THR A 225 6.08 -9.69 -13.49
C THR A 225 5.80 -10.79 -12.47
N ARG A 226 6.86 -11.45 -11.91
CA ARG A 226 6.69 -12.48 -10.89
C ARG A 226 6.05 -11.96 -9.60
N THR A 227 6.34 -10.71 -9.22
CA THR A 227 5.70 -10.03 -8.09
C THR A 227 4.24 -9.75 -8.38
N LEU A 228 3.97 -9.27 -9.61
CA LEU A 228 2.60 -9.01 -10.06
C LEU A 228 1.75 -10.27 -9.95
N VAL A 229 2.25 -11.37 -10.46
CA VAL A 229 1.48 -12.63 -10.47
C VAL A 229 1.27 -13.18 -9.08
N GLY A 230 2.33 -13.26 -8.25
CA GLY A 230 2.21 -13.85 -6.92
C GLY A 230 1.16 -13.13 -6.07
N PHE A 231 1.24 -11.80 -5.98
CA PHE A 231 0.23 -11.05 -5.22
C PHE A 231 -1.15 -11.09 -5.86
N PHE A 232 -1.26 -11.09 -7.19
CA PHE A 232 -2.56 -11.16 -7.86
C PHE A 232 -3.28 -12.47 -7.57
N ASP A 233 -2.57 -13.60 -7.65
CA ASP A 233 -3.13 -14.93 -7.36
C ASP A 233 -3.59 -15.03 -5.91
N ASP A 234 -2.80 -14.49 -4.97
CA ASP A 234 -3.17 -14.44 -3.56
C ASP A 234 -4.40 -13.55 -3.31
N LEU A 235 -4.42 -12.32 -3.84
CA LEU A 235 -5.50 -11.35 -3.65
C LEU A 235 -6.87 -11.82 -4.20
N ARG A 236 -6.89 -12.80 -5.09
CA ARG A 236 -8.14 -13.37 -5.62
C ARG A 236 -8.91 -14.18 -4.58
N VAL A 237 -8.22 -14.77 -3.64
CA VAL A 237 -8.79 -15.70 -2.65
C VAL A 237 -8.56 -15.24 -1.20
N HIS A 238 -7.78 -14.18 -1.03
CA HIS A 238 -7.37 -13.70 0.28
C HIS A 238 -8.52 -13.03 1.03
N GLN A 239 -8.61 -13.32 2.33
CA GLN A 239 -9.55 -12.71 3.25
C GLN A 239 -8.92 -12.48 4.63
N GLU A 240 -9.24 -11.35 5.25
CA GLU A 240 -8.77 -10.96 6.58
C GLU A 240 -9.90 -10.76 7.60
N LEU A 241 -11.03 -11.45 7.42
CA LEU A 241 -12.15 -11.42 8.38
C LEU A 241 -11.72 -11.84 9.81
N ALA A 242 -10.71 -12.69 9.91
CA ALA A 242 -10.14 -13.09 11.19
C ALA A 242 -9.45 -11.93 11.96
N ALA A 243 -9.22 -10.78 11.34
CA ALA A 243 -8.74 -9.57 12.01
C ALA A 243 -9.85 -8.80 12.76
N ALA A 244 -11.13 -9.06 12.43
CA ALA A 244 -12.27 -8.31 12.97
C ALA A 244 -12.31 -8.21 14.50
N PRO A 245 -12.04 -9.26 15.30
CA PRO A 245 -12.04 -9.16 16.76
C PRO A 245 -11.03 -8.14 17.31
N ARG A 246 -9.89 -7.98 16.62
CA ARG A 246 -8.86 -7.00 17.00
C ARG A 246 -9.18 -5.58 16.50
N LEU A 247 -9.93 -5.44 15.42
CA LEU A 247 -10.40 -4.16 14.91
C LEU A 247 -11.45 -3.50 15.81
N GLN A 248 -12.34 -4.28 16.43
CA GLN A 248 -13.52 -3.76 17.15
C GLN A 248 -13.20 -2.70 18.21
N LYS A 249 -12.02 -2.74 18.82
CA LYS A 249 -11.61 -1.81 19.88
C LYS A 249 -10.80 -0.62 19.37
N LEU A 250 -10.30 -0.67 18.15
CA LEU A 250 -9.40 0.35 17.61
C LEU A 250 -10.19 1.53 17.01
N PRO A 251 -9.83 2.78 17.34
CA PRO A 251 -10.29 3.92 16.56
C PRO A 251 -9.64 3.91 15.17
N GLY A 252 -10.33 4.43 14.16
CA GLY A 252 -9.72 4.52 12.84
C GLY A 252 -10.60 5.06 11.74
N PHE A 253 -10.09 4.98 10.54
CA PHE A 253 -10.74 5.47 9.34
C PHE A 253 -10.71 4.45 8.22
N VAL A 254 -11.80 4.39 7.46
CA VAL A 254 -11.88 3.72 6.18
C VAL A 254 -12.13 4.80 5.12
N LEU A 255 -11.17 5.02 4.23
CA LEU A 255 -11.25 6.01 3.17
C LEU A 255 -11.42 5.34 1.82
N VAL A 256 -12.31 5.87 1.00
CA VAL A 256 -12.56 5.39 -0.36
C VAL A 256 -12.79 6.56 -1.32
N GLY A 257 -12.30 6.43 -2.55
CA GLY A 257 -12.66 7.35 -3.63
C GLY A 257 -14.08 7.09 -4.13
N GLN A 258 -14.86 8.14 -4.35
CA GLN A 258 -16.23 8.02 -4.87
C GLN A 258 -16.29 7.25 -6.20
N LYS A 259 -15.23 7.37 -7.00
CA LYS A 259 -15.11 6.75 -8.32
C LYS A 259 -14.09 5.62 -8.34
N ASP A 260 -13.77 5.04 -7.18
CA ASP A 260 -12.83 3.92 -7.11
C ASP A 260 -13.42 2.68 -7.81
N LEU A 261 -12.85 2.33 -8.96
CA LEU A 261 -13.25 1.17 -9.76
C LEU A 261 -12.46 -0.09 -9.40
N VAL A 262 -11.40 0.04 -8.59
CA VAL A 262 -10.56 -1.09 -8.15
C VAL A 262 -11.12 -1.70 -6.88
N THR A 263 -11.35 -0.84 -5.87
CA THR A 263 -12.00 -1.20 -4.61
C THR A 263 -13.23 -0.32 -4.40
N PRO A 264 -14.36 -0.67 -5.04
CA PRO A 264 -15.59 0.12 -4.95
C PRO A 264 -16.04 0.32 -3.50
N ILE A 265 -16.86 1.35 -3.27
CA ILE A 265 -17.36 1.75 -1.94
C ILE A 265 -17.91 0.57 -1.13
N ALA A 266 -18.53 -0.42 -1.78
CA ALA A 266 -19.06 -1.62 -1.13
C ALA A 266 -17.99 -2.40 -0.35
N GLN A 267 -16.71 -2.38 -0.80
CA GLN A 267 -15.59 -2.99 -0.07
C GLN A 267 -15.28 -2.21 1.21
N SER A 268 -15.30 -0.89 1.15
CA SER A 268 -15.10 -0.06 2.34
C SER A 268 -16.26 -0.18 3.34
N GLU A 269 -17.50 -0.27 2.86
CA GLU A 269 -18.67 -0.57 3.68
C GLU A 269 -18.56 -1.96 4.33
N ARG A 270 -17.99 -2.94 3.61
CA ARG A 270 -17.73 -4.28 4.15
C ARG A 270 -16.71 -4.24 5.29
N ILE A 271 -15.63 -3.45 5.17
CA ILE A 271 -14.69 -3.20 6.27
C ILE A 271 -15.43 -2.55 7.46
N GLY A 272 -16.24 -1.53 7.18
CA GLY A 272 -16.98 -0.79 8.23
C GLY A 272 -17.93 -1.67 9.04
N ARG A 273 -18.55 -2.70 8.42
CA ARG A 273 -19.38 -3.68 9.15
C ARG A 273 -18.61 -4.49 10.18
N GLU A 274 -17.35 -4.82 9.88
CA GLU A 274 -16.48 -5.56 10.81
C GLU A 274 -15.75 -4.64 11.80
N TRP A 275 -15.74 -3.33 11.53
CA TRP A 275 -15.01 -2.35 12.31
C TRP A 275 -15.88 -1.18 12.80
N PRO A 276 -16.71 -1.39 13.84
CA PRO A 276 -17.73 -0.42 14.28
C PRO A 276 -17.18 0.90 14.83
N LYS A 277 -15.90 0.96 15.21
CA LYS A 277 -15.23 2.20 15.66
C LYS A 277 -14.54 2.97 14.54
N ALA A 278 -14.60 2.49 13.29
CA ALA A 278 -14.07 3.22 12.16
C ALA A 278 -15.05 4.26 11.63
N TRP A 279 -14.53 5.39 11.21
CA TRP A 279 -15.28 6.38 10.42
C TRP A 279 -15.07 6.11 8.94
N LEU A 280 -16.17 5.80 8.23
CA LEU A 280 -16.15 5.69 6.77
C LEU A 280 -16.17 7.10 6.17
N GLN A 281 -15.18 7.40 5.34
CA GLN A 281 -15.03 8.68 4.67
C GLN A 281 -14.85 8.51 3.18
N MET A 282 -15.69 9.15 2.38
CA MET A 282 -15.64 9.15 0.93
C MET A 282 -14.95 10.43 0.42
N ALA A 283 -13.96 10.26 -0.45
CA ALA A 283 -13.33 11.37 -1.16
C ALA A 283 -14.08 11.62 -2.48
N HIS A 284 -14.85 12.70 -2.53
CA HIS A 284 -15.66 13.04 -3.70
C HIS A 284 -14.82 13.26 -4.96
N GLY A 285 -15.26 12.67 -6.06
CA GLY A 285 -14.64 12.79 -7.38
C GLY A 285 -13.33 12.02 -7.53
N ALA A 286 -12.76 11.45 -6.46
CA ALA A 286 -11.51 10.73 -6.46
C ALA A 286 -11.67 9.25 -6.84
N GLY A 287 -10.63 8.65 -7.41
CA GLY A 287 -10.52 7.24 -7.75
C GLY A 287 -9.76 6.43 -6.72
N HIS A 288 -8.93 5.51 -7.20
CA HIS A 288 -8.22 4.54 -6.35
C HIS A 288 -6.97 5.11 -5.67
N MET A 289 -6.27 6.04 -6.30
CA MET A 289 -4.97 6.53 -5.85
C MET A 289 -5.07 7.67 -4.82
N LEU A 290 -5.90 7.49 -3.78
CA LEU A 290 -6.14 8.53 -2.77
C LEU A 290 -4.86 9.16 -2.17
N PRO A 291 -3.77 8.44 -1.90
CA PRO A 291 -2.55 9.06 -1.40
C PRO A 291 -1.98 10.14 -2.32
N LEU A 292 -2.19 10.01 -3.64
CA LEU A 292 -1.72 10.96 -4.66
C LEU A 292 -2.84 11.90 -5.14
N GLU A 293 -4.05 11.37 -5.32
CA GLU A 293 -5.19 12.06 -5.94
C GLU A 293 -6.00 12.92 -4.96
N ALA A 294 -6.08 12.48 -3.71
CA ALA A 294 -6.77 13.18 -2.63
C ALA A 294 -5.93 13.21 -1.34
N PRO A 295 -4.67 13.68 -1.39
CA PRO A 295 -3.75 13.61 -0.24
C PRO A 295 -4.30 14.32 1.00
N LYS A 296 -5.07 15.40 0.82
CA LYS A 296 -5.69 16.13 1.93
C LYS A 296 -6.66 15.26 2.74
N SER A 297 -7.39 14.34 2.09
CA SER A 297 -8.31 13.43 2.79
C SER A 297 -7.55 12.41 3.62
N VAL A 298 -6.48 11.84 3.06
CA VAL A 298 -5.62 10.88 3.77
C VAL A 298 -4.90 11.55 4.93
N ASN A 299 -4.33 12.73 4.70
CA ASN A 299 -3.64 13.52 5.73
C ASN A 299 -4.58 13.90 6.88
N ALA A 300 -5.82 14.29 6.58
CA ALA A 300 -6.82 14.64 7.59
C ALA A 300 -7.21 13.44 8.48
N ALA A 301 -7.28 12.24 7.94
CA ALA A 301 -7.55 11.04 8.72
C ALA A 301 -6.41 10.74 9.72
N VAL A 302 -5.15 10.82 9.26
CA VAL A 302 -3.99 10.67 10.14
C VAL A 302 -3.96 11.78 11.20
N ASP A 303 -4.17 13.04 10.82
CA ASP A 303 -4.19 14.20 11.72
C ASP A 303 -5.25 14.05 12.82
N ARG A 304 -6.46 13.59 12.46
CA ARG A 304 -7.55 13.35 13.44
C ARG A 304 -7.20 12.25 14.43
N LEU A 305 -6.60 11.15 13.97
CA LEU A 305 -6.12 10.08 14.87
C LEU A 305 -5.04 10.59 15.81
N LEU A 306 -4.05 11.30 15.31
CA LEU A 306 -2.98 11.86 16.14
C LEU A 306 -3.52 12.85 17.17
N ARG A 307 -4.48 13.72 16.80
CA ARG A 307 -5.15 14.62 17.75
C ARG A 307 -5.93 13.86 18.82
N HIS A 308 -6.66 12.84 18.43
CA HIS A 308 -7.41 11.98 19.36
C HIS A 308 -6.47 11.37 20.41
N LEU A 309 -5.32 10.86 19.99
CA LEU A 309 -4.30 10.27 20.86
C LEU A 309 -3.60 11.32 21.76
N ALA A 310 -3.49 12.55 21.29
CA ALA A 310 -2.94 13.65 22.07
C ALA A 310 -3.94 14.26 23.09
N GLY A 311 -5.18 13.73 23.16
CA GLY A 311 -6.24 14.27 24.03
C GLY A 311 -6.78 15.64 23.59
N ALA A 312 -6.48 16.08 22.36
CA ALA A 312 -6.99 17.32 21.82
C ALA A 312 -8.47 17.17 21.39
N PRO A 313 -9.36 18.16 21.68
CA PRO A 313 -10.75 18.08 21.25
C PRO A 313 -10.82 17.95 19.73
N SER A 314 -11.62 17.01 19.25
CA SER A 314 -11.97 16.84 17.83
C SER A 314 -12.78 18.07 17.37
N ARG A 315 -12.15 18.96 16.60
CA ARG A 315 -12.86 20.04 15.89
C ARG A 315 -13.34 19.54 14.54
#